data_ade26fae9eb107f213d1602a068bd1b9
#
_entry.id   ade26fae9eb107f213d1602a068bd1b9
#
_cell.length_a   1.000
_cell.length_b   1.000
_cell.length_c   1.000
_cell.angle_alpha   90.00
_cell.angle_beta   90.00
_cell.angle_gamma   90.00
#
_symmetry.space_group_name_H-M   'P 1'
#
loop_
_entity.id
_entity.type
_entity.pdbx_description
1 polymer ?
#
loop_
_entity_poly.entity_id
_entity_poly.type
_entity_poly.pdbx_seq_one_letter_code
_entity_poly.pdbx_strand_id
1 'polypeptide(L)'
;GGLEASYVFDVTADPGHASRGELLGLLEETAACSAKIGCRITDGQGLEFRLLRNDKDTGIHFRAVPNGHEFSSLILAVLNADGKGKNLPDEATRRRIGALGGQIALTTYMSLTCTNCPDVVQALNLLALSNPRITHTAVDGALFPEEVARLNIQAVPAVFHGEELIHVGRGSLAELLDKLEERF
;
A
#
# COMPACT_ATOMS: atom_id res chain seq x y z
N GLY A 1 17.25 -15.33 -7.72
CA GLY A 1 18.06 -14.47 -6.90
C GLY A 1 17.27 -13.98 -5.71
N GLY A 2 17.91 -13.91 -4.55
CA GLY A 2 17.30 -13.42 -3.32
C GLY A 2 17.16 -11.89 -3.32
N LEU A 3 16.53 -11.37 -2.28
CA LEU A 3 16.40 -9.93 -2.04
C LEU A 3 17.79 -9.29 -1.81
N GLU A 4 17.97 -8.08 -2.29
CA GLU A 4 19.23 -7.33 -2.12
C GLU A 4 19.21 -6.49 -0.84
N ALA A 5 18.10 -5.81 -0.56
CA ALA A 5 17.93 -4.99 0.63
C ALA A 5 17.30 -5.79 1.77
N SER A 6 17.31 -5.21 2.96
CA SER A 6 16.59 -5.72 4.13
C SER A 6 15.24 -5.04 4.25
N TYR A 7 14.22 -5.80 4.61
CA TYR A 7 12.84 -5.34 4.74
C TYR A 7 12.28 -5.64 6.11
N VAL A 8 11.43 -4.75 6.61
CA VAL A 8 10.72 -4.94 7.85
C VAL A 8 9.25 -4.57 7.64
N PHE A 9 8.36 -5.46 8.06
CA PHE A 9 6.96 -5.13 8.27
C PHE A 9 6.84 -4.51 9.66
N ASP A 10 6.68 -3.20 9.70
CA ASP A 10 6.60 -2.43 10.94
C ASP A 10 5.14 -2.25 11.33
N VAL A 11 4.68 -3.06 12.26
CA VAL A 11 3.27 -3.22 12.64
C VAL A 11 2.95 -2.39 13.87
N THR A 12 1.84 -1.66 13.82
CA THR A 12 1.18 -1.07 14.99
C THR A 12 -0.24 -1.61 15.04
N ALA A 13 -0.59 -2.31 16.10
CA ALA A 13 -1.90 -2.94 16.22
C ALA A 13 -2.39 -2.94 17.66
N ASP A 14 -3.69 -2.70 17.83
CA ASP A 14 -4.36 -2.84 19.13
C ASP A 14 -4.32 -4.32 19.54
N PRO A 15 -3.83 -4.64 20.76
CA PRO A 15 -3.82 -6.01 21.25
C PRO A 15 -5.20 -6.69 21.24
N GLY A 16 -6.27 -5.89 21.36
CA GLY A 16 -7.66 -6.38 21.35
C GLY A 16 -8.30 -6.43 19.96
N HIS A 17 -7.59 -6.02 18.88
CA HIS A 17 -8.17 -6.03 17.54
C HIS A 17 -8.42 -7.46 17.06
N ALA A 18 -9.64 -7.73 16.56
CA ALA A 18 -10.04 -9.08 16.13
C ALA A 18 -9.16 -9.67 15.04
N SER A 19 -8.59 -8.84 14.15
CA SER A 19 -7.76 -9.29 13.03
C SER A 19 -6.26 -9.26 13.31
N ARG A 20 -5.84 -8.86 14.51
CA ARG A 20 -4.41 -8.77 14.88
C ARG A 20 -3.67 -10.09 14.67
N GLY A 21 -4.23 -11.19 15.20
CA GLY A 21 -3.59 -12.50 15.11
C GLY A 21 -3.42 -12.97 13.66
N GLU A 22 -4.43 -12.76 12.83
CA GLU A 22 -4.38 -13.09 11.40
C GLU A 22 -3.31 -12.26 10.67
N LEU A 23 -3.24 -10.96 10.95
CA LEU A 23 -2.21 -10.09 10.35
C LEU A 23 -0.81 -10.53 10.74
N LEU A 24 -0.56 -10.74 12.04
CA LEU A 24 0.77 -11.15 12.51
C LEU A 24 1.18 -12.51 11.92
N GLY A 25 0.26 -13.47 11.88
CA GLY A 25 0.50 -14.78 11.27
C GLY A 25 0.90 -14.65 9.79
N LEU A 26 0.16 -13.86 9.01
CA LEU A 26 0.43 -13.64 7.60
C LEU A 26 1.82 -13.00 7.39
N LEU A 27 2.13 -11.96 8.15
CA LEU A 27 3.39 -11.24 8.00
C LEU A 27 4.59 -12.06 8.45
N GLU A 28 4.46 -12.83 9.54
CA GLU A 28 5.50 -13.72 10.04
C GLU A 28 5.78 -14.86 9.05
N GLU A 29 4.74 -15.47 8.49
CA GLU A 29 4.88 -16.49 7.45
C GLU A 29 5.55 -15.93 6.20
N THR A 30 5.17 -14.73 5.78
CA THR A 30 5.80 -14.05 4.63
C THR A 30 7.27 -13.74 4.94
N ALA A 31 7.57 -13.24 6.12
CA ALA A 31 8.94 -12.94 6.55
C ALA A 31 9.82 -14.20 6.59
N ALA A 32 9.25 -15.33 6.97
CA ALA A 32 9.97 -16.61 7.02
C ALA A 32 10.46 -17.08 5.64
N CYS A 33 9.92 -16.53 4.54
CA CYS A 33 10.34 -16.88 3.19
C CYS A 33 11.72 -16.31 2.82
N SER A 34 12.27 -15.38 3.59
CA SER A 34 13.57 -14.78 3.31
C SER A 34 14.24 -14.28 4.59
N ALA A 35 15.54 -14.56 4.73
CA ALA A 35 16.33 -14.00 5.84
C ALA A 35 16.44 -12.46 5.80
N LYS A 36 16.05 -11.85 4.69
CA LYS A 36 16.07 -10.39 4.50
C LYS A 36 14.79 -9.70 4.94
N ILE A 37 13.78 -10.44 5.40
CA ILE A 37 12.50 -9.87 5.83
C ILE A 37 12.29 -10.16 7.31
N GLY A 38 11.97 -9.12 8.07
CA GLY A 38 11.61 -9.23 9.49
C GLY A 38 10.29 -8.55 9.80
N CYS A 39 9.82 -8.75 11.01
CA CYS A 39 8.64 -8.06 11.55
C CYS A 39 9.03 -7.31 12.82
N ARG A 40 8.48 -6.12 12.99
CA ARG A 40 8.55 -5.33 14.21
C ARG A 40 7.12 -5.04 14.65
N ILE A 41 6.77 -5.40 15.85
CA ILE A 41 5.39 -5.31 16.34
C ILE A 41 5.34 -4.40 17.55
N THR A 42 4.48 -3.37 17.46
CA THR A 42 4.24 -2.42 18.56
C THR A 42 2.75 -2.39 18.86
N ASP A 43 2.41 -2.42 20.14
CA ASP A 43 1.04 -2.23 20.59
C ASP A 43 0.63 -0.76 20.38
N GLY A 44 -0.55 -0.54 19.83
CA GLY A 44 -1.09 0.78 19.57
C GLY A 44 -2.54 0.70 19.14
N GLN A 45 -3.14 1.80 18.72
CA GLN A 45 -4.52 1.81 18.26
C GLN A 45 -4.63 1.35 16.80
N GLY A 46 -5.76 0.73 16.47
CA GLY A 46 -6.06 0.33 15.10
C GLY A 46 -5.33 -0.90 14.64
N LEU A 47 -5.07 -0.96 13.35
CA LEU A 47 -4.40 -2.07 12.68
C LEU A 47 -3.70 -1.51 11.43
N GLU A 48 -2.36 -1.45 11.48
CA GLU A 48 -1.58 -0.87 10.39
C GLU A 48 -0.19 -1.50 10.35
N PHE A 49 0.38 -1.61 9.14
CA PHE A 49 1.82 -1.84 9.03
C PHE A 49 2.40 -1.03 7.86
N ARG A 50 3.69 -0.73 7.99
CA ARG A 50 4.48 -0.06 6.96
C ARG A 50 5.55 -1.00 6.46
N LEU A 51 5.89 -0.88 5.18
CA LEU A 51 7.06 -1.56 4.64
C LEU A 51 8.28 -0.65 4.78
N LEU A 52 9.27 -1.10 5.54
CA LEU A 52 10.57 -0.43 5.63
C LEU A 52 11.59 -1.13 4.75
N ARG A 53 12.43 -0.36 4.08
CA ARG A 53 13.58 -0.83 3.32
C ARG A 53 14.84 -0.26 3.95
N ASN A 54 15.72 -1.12 4.46
CA ASN A 54 16.91 -0.70 5.20
C ASN A 54 16.56 0.29 6.32
N ASP A 55 15.53 -0.01 7.10
CA ASP A 55 14.97 0.79 8.20
C ASP A 55 14.36 2.14 7.80
N LYS A 56 14.18 2.40 6.50
CA LYS A 56 13.51 3.61 6.01
C LYS A 56 12.13 3.29 5.47
N ASP A 57 11.15 4.12 5.78
CA ASP A 57 9.79 3.98 5.26
C ASP A 57 9.79 4.12 3.73
N THR A 58 9.27 3.11 3.05
CA THR A 58 9.10 3.12 1.60
C THR A 58 7.95 4.01 1.13
N GLY A 59 7.08 4.42 2.05
CA GLY A 59 5.80 5.06 1.75
C GLY A 59 4.66 4.09 1.49
N ILE A 60 4.92 2.78 1.50
CA ILE A 60 3.87 1.76 1.32
C ILE A 60 3.34 1.34 2.68
N HIS A 61 2.05 1.60 2.92
CA HIS A 61 1.35 1.31 4.16
C HIS A 61 0.08 0.49 3.88
N PHE A 62 -0.28 -0.37 4.83
CA PHE A 62 -1.51 -1.16 4.78
C PHE A 62 -2.28 -1.05 6.10
N ARG A 63 -3.55 -0.76 6.01
CA ARG A 63 -4.52 -0.89 7.12
C ARG A 63 -5.47 -2.03 6.75
N ALA A 64 -4.93 -3.22 6.71
CA ALA A 64 -5.56 -4.42 6.19
C ALA A 64 -4.79 -5.65 6.63
N VAL A 65 -5.44 -6.81 6.54
CA VAL A 65 -4.76 -8.09 6.44
C VAL A 65 -4.71 -8.41 4.94
N PRO A 66 -3.59 -8.17 4.23
CA PRO A 66 -3.53 -8.25 2.76
C PRO A 66 -3.53 -9.71 2.29
N ASN A 67 -4.69 -10.34 2.42
CA ASN A 67 -5.00 -11.69 2.01
C ASN A 67 -5.90 -11.68 0.77
N GLY A 68 -6.39 -12.82 0.34
CA GLY A 68 -7.25 -12.92 -0.84
C GLY A 68 -6.58 -12.31 -2.06
N HIS A 69 -7.30 -11.46 -2.81
CA HIS A 69 -6.76 -10.80 -4.01
C HIS A 69 -5.63 -9.80 -3.71
N GLU A 70 -5.52 -9.32 -2.47
CA GLU A 70 -4.47 -8.37 -2.08
C GLU A 70 -3.17 -9.04 -1.61
N PHE A 71 -3.12 -10.37 -1.55
CA PHE A 71 -1.88 -11.07 -1.23
C PHE A 71 -0.77 -10.78 -2.25
N SER A 72 -1.11 -10.70 -3.52
CA SER A 72 -0.16 -10.31 -4.57
C SER A 72 0.38 -8.89 -4.34
N SER A 73 -0.44 -7.98 -3.81
CA SER A 73 0.00 -6.62 -3.51
C SER A 73 1.02 -6.59 -2.38
N LEU A 74 0.87 -7.44 -1.37
CA LEU A 74 1.86 -7.58 -0.30
C LEU A 74 3.21 -8.06 -0.86
N ILE A 75 3.20 -9.12 -1.64
CA ILE A 75 4.42 -9.70 -2.22
C ILE A 75 5.10 -8.72 -3.18
N LEU A 76 4.31 -8.08 -4.05
CA LEU A 76 4.84 -7.11 -5.00
C LEU A 76 5.34 -5.83 -4.33
N ALA A 77 4.80 -5.45 -3.18
CA ALA A 77 5.34 -4.33 -2.42
C ALA A 77 6.83 -4.55 -2.10
N VAL A 78 7.17 -5.74 -1.61
CA VAL A 78 8.56 -6.11 -1.30
C VAL A 78 9.39 -6.23 -2.57
N LEU A 79 8.91 -6.98 -3.55
CA LEU A 79 9.65 -7.23 -4.79
C LEU A 79 9.88 -5.95 -5.59
N ASN A 80 8.88 -5.10 -5.70
CA ASN A 80 9.01 -3.82 -6.41
C ASN A 80 9.97 -2.86 -5.67
N ALA A 81 9.93 -2.85 -4.34
CA ALA A 81 10.88 -2.07 -3.54
C ALA A 81 12.33 -2.54 -3.75
N ASP A 82 12.53 -3.81 -4.05
CA ASP A 82 13.84 -4.40 -4.35
C ASP A 82 14.21 -4.31 -5.84
N GLY A 83 13.36 -3.72 -6.67
CA GLY A 83 13.57 -3.57 -8.11
C GLY A 83 13.37 -4.84 -8.92
N LYS A 84 12.74 -5.87 -8.34
CA LYS A 84 12.60 -7.22 -8.93
C LYS A 84 11.17 -7.63 -9.21
N GLY A 85 10.21 -6.73 -9.01
CA GLY A 85 8.79 -7.02 -9.16
C GLY A 85 8.28 -6.89 -10.59
N LYS A 86 7.07 -6.38 -10.71
CA LYS A 86 6.37 -6.25 -12.00
C LYS A 86 5.92 -4.81 -12.23
N ASN A 87 5.77 -4.47 -13.51
CA ASN A 87 5.21 -3.19 -13.94
C ASN A 87 5.99 -1.97 -13.41
N LEU A 88 7.29 -2.15 -13.17
CA LEU A 88 8.14 -1.05 -12.75
C LEU A 88 8.10 0.07 -13.80
N PRO A 89 7.91 1.33 -13.37
CA PRO A 89 7.84 2.43 -14.32
C PRO A 89 9.16 2.63 -15.05
N ASP A 90 9.08 3.01 -16.31
CA ASP A 90 10.26 3.39 -17.08
C ASP A 90 10.85 4.72 -16.56
N GLU A 91 11.98 5.11 -17.10
CA GLU A 91 12.67 6.33 -16.65
C GLU A 91 11.83 7.60 -16.89
N ALA A 92 11.14 7.68 -18.03
CA ALA A 92 10.30 8.82 -18.34
C ALA A 92 9.12 8.94 -17.35
N THR A 93 8.48 7.83 -17.04
CA THR A 93 7.40 7.77 -16.05
C THR A 93 7.91 8.11 -14.66
N ARG A 94 9.07 7.61 -14.26
CA ARG A 94 9.69 7.96 -12.98
C ARG A 94 9.97 9.44 -12.83
N ARG A 95 10.42 10.10 -13.90
CA ARG A 95 10.62 11.55 -13.92
C ARG A 95 9.32 12.30 -13.69
N ARG A 96 8.25 11.88 -14.36
CA ARG A 96 6.91 12.47 -14.16
C ARG A 96 6.45 12.33 -12.70
N ILE A 97 6.60 11.15 -12.12
CA ILE A 97 6.27 10.90 -10.72
C ILE A 97 7.11 11.78 -9.79
N GLY A 98 8.40 11.87 -10.04
CA GLY A 98 9.32 12.69 -9.24
C GLY A 98 9.06 14.19 -9.35
N ALA A 99 8.40 14.65 -10.42
CA ALA A 99 8.05 16.04 -10.63
C ALA A 99 6.79 16.49 -9.89
N LEU A 100 5.99 15.55 -9.35
CA LEU A 100 4.83 15.90 -8.53
C LEU A 100 5.28 16.67 -7.29
N GLY A 101 4.60 17.78 -7.00
CA GLY A 101 4.99 18.70 -5.93
C GLY A 101 4.27 18.46 -4.61
N GLY A 102 4.95 18.81 -3.51
CA GLY A 102 4.39 18.75 -2.18
C GLY A 102 4.36 17.35 -1.57
N GLN A 103 3.85 17.26 -0.36
CA GLN A 103 3.63 15.99 0.34
C GLN A 103 2.28 15.43 -0.08
N ILE A 104 2.26 14.23 -0.61
CA ILE A 104 1.05 13.59 -1.16
C ILE A 104 0.79 12.30 -0.40
N ALA A 105 -0.25 12.30 0.44
CA ALA A 105 -0.69 11.11 1.16
C ALA A 105 -1.95 10.58 0.47
N LEU A 106 -1.83 9.43 -0.18
CA LEU A 106 -2.93 8.78 -0.89
C LEU A 106 -3.46 7.60 -0.07
N THR A 107 -4.76 7.39 -0.12
CA THR A 107 -5.43 6.27 0.53
C THR A 107 -6.34 5.58 -0.48
N THR A 108 -6.23 4.25 -0.58
CA THR A 108 -7.12 3.45 -1.41
C THR A 108 -7.95 2.55 -0.51
N TYR A 109 -9.27 2.70 -0.58
CA TYR A 109 -10.19 1.76 0.04
C TYR A 109 -10.46 0.62 -0.92
N MET A 110 -10.28 -0.60 -0.46
CA MET A 110 -10.37 -1.82 -1.27
C MET A 110 -11.14 -2.90 -0.52
N SER A 111 -11.41 -4.00 -1.20
CA SER A 111 -11.95 -5.23 -0.63
C SER A 111 -11.06 -6.40 -1.03
N LEU A 112 -10.87 -7.36 -0.14
CA LEU A 112 -10.06 -8.56 -0.40
C LEU A 112 -10.65 -9.45 -1.51
N THR A 113 -11.93 -9.29 -1.83
CA THR A 113 -12.61 -10.02 -2.91
C THR A 113 -12.74 -9.25 -4.21
N CYS A 114 -12.26 -8.01 -4.24
CA CYS A 114 -12.32 -7.13 -5.41
C CYS A 114 -11.22 -7.50 -6.42
N THR A 115 -11.60 -7.84 -7.64
CA THR A 115 -10.65 -8.24 -8.70
C THR A 115 -9.90 -7.06 -9.33
N ASN A 116 -10.46 -5.86 -9.25
CA ASN A 116 -9.87 -4.64 -9.83
C ASN A 116 -9.02 -3.84 -8.83
N CYS A 117 -9.12 -4.14 -7.54
CA CYS A 117 -8.41 -3.41 -6.50
C CYS A 117 -6.89 -3.60 -6.54
N PRO A 118 -6.35 -4.82 -6.75
CA PRO A 118 -4.90 -5.03 -6.74
C PRO A 118 -4.14 -4.17 -7.75
N ASP A 119 -4.66 -3.98 -8.94
CA ASP A 119 -3.98 -3.18 -9.97
C ASP A 119 -3.81 -1.73 -9.52
N VAL A 120 -4.83 -1.16 -8.90
CA VAL A 120 -4.79 0.22 -8.38
C VAL A 120 -3.86 0.32 -7.18
N VAL A 121 -3.96 -0.60 -6.22
CA VAL A 121 -3.10 -0.64 -5.04
C VAL A 121 -1.63 -0.74 -5.45
N GLN A 122 -1.31 -1.65 -6.36
CA GLN A 122 0.06 -1.87 -6.83
C GLN A 122 0.60 -0.66 -7.61
N ALA A 123 -0.23 -0.03 -8.44
CA ALA A 123 0.16 1.17 -9.18
C ALA A 123 0.50 2.33 -8.22
N LEU A 124 -0.32 2.56 -7.20
CA LEU A 124 -0.08 3.63 -6.23
C LEU A 124 1.11 3.32 -5.31
N ASN A 125 1.35 2.04 -5.00
CA ASN A 125 2.57 1.63 -4.31
C ASN A 125 3.83 1.97 -5.13
N LEU A 126 3.78 1.80 -6.45
CA LEU A 126 4.88 2.19 -7.34
C LEU A 126 5.12 3.71 -7.33
N LEU A 127 4.07 4.51 -7.22
CA LEU A 127 4.21 5.97 -7.05
C LEU A 127 4.98 6.30 -5.76
N ALA A 128 4.61 5.67 -4.65
CA ALA A 128 5.28 5.86 -3.37
C ALA A 128 6.77 5.47 -3.43
N LEU A 129 7.09 4.37 -4.11
CA LEU A 129 8.47 3.92 -4.30
C LEU A 129 9.29 4.87 -5.18
N SER A 130 8.64 5.59 -6.09
CA SER A 130 9.30 6.46 -7.08
C SER A 130 9.41 7.92 -6.64
N ASN A 131 8.73 8.31 -5.54
CA ASN A 131 8.79 9.67 -5.01
C ASN A 131 8.66 9.64 -3.48
N PRO A 132 9.72 10.02 -2.74
CA PRO A 132 9.72 9.95 -1.27
C PRO A 132 8.71 10.89 -0.59
N ARG A 133 8.13 11.82 -1.33
CA ARG A 133 7.07 12.70 -0.83
C ARG A 133 5.68 12.09 -0.94
N ILE A 134 5.56 10.93 -1.57
CA ILE A 134 4.29 10.22 -1.73
C ILE A 134 4.24 9.07 -0.74
N THR A 135 3.14 8.99 0.01
CA THR A 135 2.79 7.80 0.77
C THR A 135 1.49 7.23 0.23
N HIS A 136 1.33 5.93 0.30
CA HIS A 136 0.11 5.25 -0.11
C HIS A 136 -0.30 4.24 0.95
N THR A 137 -1.53 4.35 1.43
CA THR A 137 -2.13 3.42 2.39
C THR A 137 -3.28 2.67 1.72
N ALA A 138 -3.18 1.34 1.68
CA ALA A 138 -4.27 0.48 1.24
C ALA A 138 -5.10 0.07 2.47
N VAL A 139 -6.39 0.35 2.44
CA VAL A 139 -7.32 0.13 3.56
C VAL A 139 -8.38 -0.88 3.16
N ASP A 140 -8.51 -1.96 3.92
CA ASP A 140 -9.65 -2.87 3.79
C ASP A 140 -10.89 -2.20 4.40
N GLY A 141 -11.84 -1.81 3.56
CA GLY A 141 -13.05 -1.13 3.99
C GLY A 141 -13.90 -1.96 4.96
N ALA A 142 -13.80 -3.28 4.91
CA ALA A 142 -14.53 -4.15 5.84
C ALA A 142 -14.05 -4.01 7.28
N LEU A 143 -12.79 -3.62 7.50
CA LEU A 143 -12.22 -3.40 8.82
C LEU A 143 -12.49 -1.99 9.36
N PHE A 144 -12.88 -1.06 8.50
CA PHE A 144 -13.09 0.35 8.84
C PHE A 144 -14.44 0.86 8.31
N PRO A 145 -15.56 0.23 8.70
CA PRO A 145 -16.88 0.58 8.16
C PRO A 145 -17.31 2.02 8.45
N GLU A 146 -16.84 2.60 9.55
CA GLU A 146 -17.13 3.99 9.91
C GLU A 146 -16.50 4.98 8.92
N GLU A 147 -15.25 4.70 8.48
CA GLU A 147 -14.59 5.53 7.48
C GLU A 147 -15.29 5.41 6.12
N VAL A 148 -15.68 4.20 5.73
CA VAL A 148 -16.44 3.95 4.50
C VAL A 148 -17.74 4.74 4.48
N ALA A 149 -18.47 4.76 5.59
CA ALA A 149 -19.70 5.50 5.73
C ALA A 149 -19.46 7.03 5.70
N ARG A 150 -18.46 7.50 6.45
CA ARG A 150 -18.12 8.92 6.53
C ARG A 150 -17.71 9.50 5.18
N LEU A 151 -16.95 8.75 4.40
CA LEU A 151 -16.49 9.15 3.07
C LEU A 151 -17.49 8.83 1.95
N ASN A 152 -18.64 8.24 2.30
CA ASN A 152 -19.69 7.86 1.35
C ASN A 152 -19.17 7.00 0.21
N ILE A 153 -18.33 5.99 0.52
CA ILE A 153 -17.75 5.11 -0.48
C ILE A 153 -18.82 4.12 -0.97
N GLN A 154 -19.12 4.16 -2.27
CA GLN A 154 -20.15 3.33 -2.90
C GLN A 154 -19.55 2.15 -3.68
N ALA A 155 -18.30 2.26 -4.09
CA ALA A 155 -17.62 1.26 -4.89
C ALA A 155 -16.11 1.28 -4.62
N VAL A 156 -15.47 0.13 -4.81
CA VAL A 156 -14.02 -0.03 -4.63
C VAL A 156 -13.37 -0.55 -5.92
N PRO A 157 -12.10 -0.24 -6.21
CA PRO A 157 -11.22 0.61 -5.39
C PRO A 157 -11.63 2.09 -5.43
N ALA A 158 -11.46 2.80 -4.32
CA ALA A 158 -11.70 4.23 -4.22
C ALA A 158 -10.45 4.91 -3.66
N VAL A 159 -9.88 5.83 -4.42
CA VAL A 159 -8.63 6.52 -4.09
C VAL A 159 -8.93 7.92 -3.60
N PHE A 160 -8.35 8.27 -2.46
CA PHE A 160 -8.52 9.56 -1.81
C PHE A 160 -7.21 10.28 -1.57
N HIS A 161 -7.25 11.59 -1.64
CA HIS A 161 -6.25 12.47 -1.05
C HIS A 161 -6.95 13.27 0.05
N GLY A 162 -6.65 12.96 1.31
CA GLY A 162 -7.46 13.44 2.43
C GLY A 162 -8.90 12.93 2.30
N GLU A 163 -9.85 13.84 2.26
CA GLU A 163 -11.27 13.52 2.06
C GLU A 163 -11.73 13.70 0.61
N GLU A 164 -10.85 14.11 -0.27
CA GLU A 164 -11.15 14.31 -1.68
C GLU A 164 -11.00 12.99 -2.46
N LEU A 165 -12.07 12.60 -3.13
CA LEU A 165 -12.08 11.44 -4.02
C LEU A 165 -11.34 11.77 -5.31
N ILE A 166 -10.26 11.01 -5.57
CA ILE A 166 -9.42 11.17 -6.77
C ILE A 166 -9.88 10.24 -7.89
N HIS A 167 -10.21 8.98 -7.56
CA HIS A 167 -10.49 7.95 -8.54
C HIS A 167 -11.34 6.83 -7.96
N VAL A 168 -12.21 6.25 -8.77
CA VAL A 168 -13.00 5.06 -8.42
C VAL A 168 -12.93 4.05 -9.56
N GLY A 169 -12.81 2.79 -9.22
CA GLY A 169 -12.81 1.68 -10.18
C GLY A 169 -11.44 1.40 -10.77
N ARG A 170 -11.42 0.72 -11.90
CA ARG A 170 -10.18 0.36 -12.60
C ARG A 170 -9.33 1.58 -12.88
N GLY A 171 -8.02 1.40 -12.87
CA GLY A 171 -7.09 2.44 -13.24
C GLY A 171 -5.70 1.88 -13.44
N SER A 172 -5.04 2.32 -14.51
CA SER A 172 -3.64 2.05 -14.76
C SER A 172 -2.76 3.08 -14.05
N LEU A 173 -1.46 2.77 -13.93
CA LEU A 173 -0.49 3.73 -13.42
C LEU A 173 -0.54 5.05 -14.22
N ALA A 174 -0.61 4.96 -15.55
CA ALA A 174 -0.66 6.14 -16.42
C ALA A 174 -1.89 7.01 -16.15
N GLU A 175 -3.07 6.40 -16.02
CA GLU A 175 -4.31 7.13 -15.73
C GLU A 175 -4.27 7.81 -14.36
N LEU A 176 -3.78 7.11 -13.35
CA LEU A 176 -3.66 7.65 -12.01
C LEU A 176 -2.65 8.79 -11.95
N LEU A 177 -1.52 8.63 -12.63
CA LEU A 177 -0.50 9.66 -12.72
C LEU A 177 -1.02 10.92 -13.42
N ASP A 178 -1.77 10.77 -14.53
CA ASP A 178 -2.40 11.89 -15.22
C ASP A 178 -3.30 12.70 -14.27
N LYS A 179 -4.12 12.01 -13.47
CA LYS A 179 -5.00 12.66 -12.49
C LYS A 179 -4.22 13.40 -11.40
N LEU A 180 -3.11 12.85 -10.95
CA LEU A 180 -2.27 13.49 -9.95
C LEU A 180 -1.53 14.70 -10.51
N GLU A 181 -1.09 14.64 -11.77
CA GLU A 181 -0.46 15.79 -12.44
C GLU A 181 -1.39 16.99 -12.59
N GLU A 182 -2.71 16.76 -12.66
CA GLU A 182 -3.70 17.84 -12.69
C GLU A 182 -3.83 18.57 -11.34
N ARG A 183 -3.39 17.94 -10.22
CA ARG A 183 -3.55 18.45 -8.86
C ARG A 183 -2.26 18.89 -8.21
N PHE A 184 -1.16 18.26 -8.56
CA PHE A 184 0.14 18.38 -7.92
C PHE A 184 1.24 18.67 -8.94
#